data_def111237ca9304fdec76f060702ff33
#
_entry.id   def111237ca9304fdec76f060702ff33
#
_cell.length_a   1.000
_cell.length_b   1.000
_cell.length_c   1.000
_cell.angle_alpha   90.00
_cell.angle_beta   90.00
_cell.angle_gamma   90.00
#
_symmetry.space_group_name_H-M   'P 1'
#
loop_
_entity.id
_entity.type
_entity.pdbx_description
1 polymer ?
#
loop_
_entity_poly.entity_id
_entity_poly.type
_entity_poly.pdbx_seq_one_letter_code
_entity_poly.pdbx_strand_id
1 'polypeptide(L)'
;FLEIPREFLVYLEQERDGSEDLPFLSELAHYEWVELALSVAEADETEQQRRETAAGAAATDLLDGVPVVSALAWPLTYRYPVHRISPEFIPSEPGEQPTYLLVYRDLDDEVGFIELNPVSARLLALLQGDGDLTGRQALEQIAAELQHPNPEVVIDGGRQILEEWRQHGIVFGTRD
;
A
#
# COMPACT_ATOMS: atom_id res chain seq x y z
N PHE A 1 -1.67 -24.32 -2.22
CA PHE A 1 -0.32 -23.90 -1.77
C PHE A 1 -0.38 -22.74 -0.75
N LEU A 2 -1.37 -21.84 -0.84
CA LEU A 2 -1.57 -20.72 0.09
C LEU A 2 -2.29 -21.08 1.40
N GLU A 3 -2.91 -22.26 1.49
CA GLU A 3 -3.69 -22.67 2.67
C GLU A 3 -2.81 -22.86 3.91
N ILE A 4 -1.65 -23.51 3.76
CA ILE A 4 -0.75 -23.79 4.89
C ILE A 4 -0.23 -22.49 5.55
N PRO A 5 0.30 -21.50 4.82
CA PRO A 5 0.72 -20.24 5.43
C PRO A 5 -0.44 -19.48 6.07
N ARG A 6 -1.65 -19.52 5.48
CA ARG A 6 -2.85 -18.91 6.06
C ARG A 6 -3.29 -19.61 7.35
N GLU A 7 -3.30 -20.94 7.38
CA GLU A 7 -3.58 -21.71 8.59
C GLU A 7 -2.56 -21.42 9.69
N PHE A 8 -1.29 -21.23 9.32
CA PHE A 8 -0.25 -20.85 10.26
C PHE A 8 -0.49 -19.48 10.90
N LEU A 9 -0.96 -18.48 10.13
CA LEU A 9 -1.36 -17.18 10.69
C LEU A 9 -2.52 -17.32 11.67
N VAL A 10 -3.55 -18.09 11.30
CA VAL A 10 -4.70 -18.36 12.19
C VAL A 10 -4.23 -19.04 13.48
N TYR A 11 -3.33 -20.02 13.38
CA TYR A 11 -2.74 -20.68 14.54
C TYR A 11 -2.00 -19.70 15.46
N LEU A 12 -1.17 -18.81 14.90
CA LEU A 12 -0.44 -17.79 15.67
C LEU A 12 -1.38 -16.81 16.39
N GLU A 13 -2.50 -16.46 15.77
CA GLU A 13 -3.43 -15.46 16.30
C GLU A 13 -4.43 -16.04 17.30
N GLN A 14 -4.86 -17.28 17.12
CA GLN A 14 -6.03 -17.84 17.82
C GLN A 14 -5.74 -19.04 18.72
N GLU A 15 -4.73 -19.82 18.42
CA GLU A 15 -4.52 -21.11 19.09
C GLU A 15 -3.24 -21.15 19.94
N ARG A 16 -2.25 -20.32 19.60
CA ARG A 16 -0.97 -20.34 20.29
C ARG A 16 -0.99 -19.45 21.53
N ASP A 17 -0.49 -19.99 22.66
CA ASP A 17 -0.10 -19.17 23.80
C ASP A 17 1.21 -18.44 23.47
N GLY A 18 1.10 -17.21 22.99
CA GLY A 18 2.22 -16.37 22.54
C GLY A 18 3.00 -15.69 23.65
N SER A 19 2.84 -16.10 24.93
CA SER A 19 3.45 -15.41 26.06
C SER A 19 4.99 -15.40 26.07
N GLU A 20 5.60 -16.39 25.37
CA GLU A 20 7.07 -16.50 25.20
C GLU A 20 7.55 -16.06 23.82
N ASP A 21 6.65 -15.63 22.94
CA ASP A 21 6.98 -15.26 21.58
C ASP A 21 7.58 -13.85 21.50
N LEU A 22 8.31 -13.60 20.42
CA LEU A 22 8.72 -12.24 20.06
C LEU A 22 7.48 -11.40 19.76
N PRO A 23 7.36 -10.19 20.30
CA PRO A 23 6.12 -9.42 20.27
C PRO A 23 5.67 -9.02 18.86
N PHE A 24 6.56 -9.10 17.87
CA PHE A 24 6.29 -8.80 16.46
C PHE A 24 6.00 -10.04 15.59
N LEU A 25 6.04 -11.24 16.15
CA LEU A 25 6.03 -12.49 15.38
C LEU A 25 4.81 -12.61 14.46
N SER A 26 3.62 -12.29 14.95
CA SER A 26 2.39 -12.36 14.15
C SER A 26 2.42 -11.35 12.99
N GLU A 27 2.90 -10.13 13.22
CA GLU A 27 3.01 -9.10 12.18
C GLU A 27 4.08 -9.48 11.14
N LEU A 28 5.21 -10.04 11.57
CA LEU A 28 6.24 -10.54 10.66
C LEU A 28 5.73 -11.71 9.81
N ALA A 29 5.05 -12.68 10.42
CA ALA A 29 4.47 -13.80 9.70
C ALA A 29 3.42 -13.34 8.68
N HIS A 30 2.60 -12.34 9.04
CA HIS A 30 1.65 -11.73 8.12
C HIS A 30 2.37 -11.02 6.96
N TYR A 31 3.41 -10.26 7.22
CA TYR A 31 4.21 -9.58 6.20
C TYR A 31 4.78 -10.57 5.16
N GLU A 32 5.42 -11.65 5.62
CA GLU A 32 5.95 -12.70 4.76
C GLU A 32 4.85 -13.43 3.95
N TRP A 33 3.69 -13.66 4.59
CA TRP A 33 2.55 -14.25 3.91
C TRP A 33 1.98 -13.36 2.81
N VAL A 34 1.90 -12.04 3.05
CA VAL A 34 1.36 -11.08 2.07
C VAL A 34 2.18 -11.06 0.79
N GLU A 35 3.52 -11.11 0.89
CA GLU A 35 4.39 -11.20 -0.27
C GLU A 35 4.05 -12.41 -1.14
N LEU A 36 3.97 -13.60 -0.51
CA LEU A 36 3.60 -14.82 -1.20
C LEU A 36 2.17 -14.76 -1.77
N ALA A 37 1.22 -14.23 -0.99
CA ALA A 37 -0.17 -14.14 -1.41
C ALA A 37 -0.31 -13.24 -2.65
N LEU A 38 0.37 -12.09 -2.65
CA LEU A 38 0.34 -11.17 -3.77
C LEU A 38 1.05 -11.73 -5.02
N SER A 39 2.15 -12.46 -4.85
CA SER A 39 2.89 -13.05 -5.97
C SER A 39 2.07 -14.04 -6.79
N VAL A 40 1.08 -14.71 -6.15
CA VAL A 40 0.18 -15.68 -6.80
C VAL A 40 -1.26 -15.18 -6.94
N ALA A 41 -1.56 -13.93 -6.54
CA ALA A 41 -2.88 -13.34 -6.72
C ALA A 41 -3.24 -13.27 -8.21
N GLU A 42 -4.44 -13.70 -8.56
CA GLU A 42 -4.94 -13.59 -9.93
C GLU A 42 -5.57 -12.20 -10.13
N ALA A 43 -5.09 -11.49 -11.15
CA ALA A 43 -5.77 -10.31 -11.63
C ALA A 43 -7.05 -10.72 -12.36
N ASP A 44 -8.19 -10.10 -12.02
CA ASP A 44 -9.41 -10.31 -12.80
C ASP A 44 -9.29 -9.68 -14.20
N GLU A 45 -10.25 -9.98 -15.09
CA GLU A 45 -10.25 -9.48 -16.48
C GLU A 45 -10.20 -7.94 -16.54
N THR A 46 -10.82 -7.26 -15.57
CA THR A 46 -10.86 -5.79 -15.51
C THR A 46 -9.49 -5.23 -15.13
N GLU A 47 -8.84 -5.83 -14.13
CA GLU A 47 -7.50 -5.44 -13.71
C GLU A 47 -6.49 -5.72 -14.82
N GLN A 48 -6.55 -6.88 -15.46
CA GLN A 48 -5.70 -7.22 -16.58
C GLN A 48 -5.84 -6.20 -17.73
N GLN A 49 -7.05 -5.83 -18.09
CA GLN A 49 -7.30 -4.82 -19.12
C GLN A 49 -6.75 -3.43 -18.73
N ARG A 50 -6.85 -3.04 -17.45
CA ARG A 50 -6.29 -1.79 -16.95
C ARG A 50 -4.75 -1.79 -17.05
N ARG A 51 -4.11 -2.89 -16.65
CA ARG A 51 -2.65 -3.06 -16.74
C ARG A 51 -2.16 -2.95 -18.18
N GLU A 52 -2.80 -3.63 -19.12
CA GLU A 52 -2.49 -3.58 -20.56
C GLU A 52 -2.67 -2.17 -21.14
N THR A 53 -3.74 -1.49 -20.75
CA THR A 53 -4.02 -0.12 -21.18
C THR A 53 -2.98 0.86 -20.60
N ALA A 54 -2.62 0.71 -19.33
CA ALA A 54 -1.65 1.55 -18.66
C ALA A 54 -0.26 1.47 -19.29
N ALA A 55 0.17 0.27 -19.70
CA ALA A 55 1.45 0.05 -20.34
C ALA A 55 1.61 0.80 -21.68
N GLY A 56 0.49 1.16 -22.35
CA GLY A 56 0.48 1.88 -23.62
C GLY A 56 -0.08 3.32 -23.58
N ALA A 57 -0.54 3.78 -22.40
CA ALA A 57 -1.25 5.05 -22.30
C ALA A 57 -0.32 6.28 -22.27
N ALA A 58 -0.75 7.36 -22.96
CA ALA A 58 -0.15 8.67 -22.74
C ALA A 58 -0.42 9.17 -21.32
N ALA A 59 0.54 9.89 -20.75
CA ALA A 59 0.43 10.43 -19.40
C ALA A 59 -0.77 11.40 -19.28
N THR A 60 -1.79 10.99 -18.52
CA THR A 60 -2.88 11.87 -18.09
C THR A 60 -2.48 12.61 -16.80
N ASP A 61 -3.01 13.80 -16.56
CA ASP A 61 -2.78 14.50 -15.28
C ASP A 61 -3.57 13.76 -14.18
N LEU A 62 -2.84 13.18 -13.23
CA LEU A 62 -3.42 12.40 -12.12
C LEU A 62 -4.15 13.27 -11.09
N LEU A 63 -4.05 14.60 -11.18
CA LEU A 63 -4.78 15.51 -10.29
C LEU A 63 -6.19 15.81 -10.80
N ASP A 64 -6.41 15.86 -12.11
CA ASP A 64 -7.65 16.34 -12.69
C ASP A 64 -8.74 15.28 -12.82
N GLY A 65 -8.37 14.00 -12.86
CA GLY A 65 -9.30 12.88 -12.89
C GLY A 65 -9.26 12.02 -11.63
N VAL A 66 -10.12 11.01 -11.56
CA VAL A 66 -10.15 10.02 -10.47
C VAL A 66 -9.07 8.97 -10.70
N PRO A 67 -8.00 8.92 -9.88
CA PRO A 67 -6.92 7.95 -10.07
C PRO A 67 -7.43 6.51 -9.93
N VAL A 68 -7.03 5.64 -10.83
CA VAL A 68 -7.38 4.21 -10.82
C VAL A 68 -6.26 3.43 -10.15
N VAL A 69 -6.50 2.99 -8.92
CA VAL A 69 -5.53 2.21 -8.15
C VAL A 69 -5.63 0.73 -8.55
N SER A 70 -4.49 0.06 -8.66
CA SER A 70 -4.40 -1.38 -8.91
C SER A 70 -5.03 -2.18 -7.77
N ALA A 71 -5.79 -3.23 -8.11
CA ALA A 71 -6.28 -4.21 -7.14
C ALA A 71 -5.15 -5.05 -6.53
N LEU A 72 -3.96 -5.03 -7.14
CA LEU A 72 -2.75 -5.69 -6.67
C LEU A 72 -1.83 -4.73 -5.88
N ALA A 73 -2.38 -3.66 -5.34
CA ALA A 73 -1.69 -2.71 -4.46
C ALA A 73 -2.36 -2.75 -3.07
N TRP A 74 -1.71 -3.45 -2.13
CA TRP A 74 -2.27 -3.77 -0.81
C TRP A 74 -1.62 -2.91 0.28
N PRO A 75 -2.35 -1.96 0.89
CA PRO A 75 -1.86 -1.19 2.02
C PRO A 75 -1.85 -2.04 3.30
N LEU A 76 -0.77 -1.96 4.03
CA LEU A 76 -0.57 -2.67 5.29
C LEU A 76 -0.20 -1.68 6.39
N THR A 77 -0.64 -1.97 7.61
CA THR A 77 -0.30 -1.18 8.79
C THR A 77 0.16 -2.11 9.90
N TYR A 78 1.38 -1.88 10.39
CA TYR A 78 1.99 -2.66 11.46
C TYR A 78 2.38 -1.76 12.63
N ARG A 79 2.41 -2.32 13.82
CA ARG A 79 2.93 -1.64 15.02
C ARG A 79 4.46 -1.70 15.07
N TYR A 80 5.02 -2.74 14.46
CA TYR A 80 6.47 -2.98 14.39
C TYR A 80 6.99 -2.73 12.98
N PRO A 81 8.24 -2.25 12.83
CA PRO A 81 8.87 -2.10 11.52
C PRO A 81 9.36 -3.45 10.96
N VAL A 82 8.40 -4.35 10.64
CA VAL A 82 8.65 -5.75 10.28
C VAL A 82 9.59 -5.91 9.08
N HIS A 83 9.52 -5.00 8.12
CA HIS A 83 10.37 -4.96 6.93
C HIS A 83 11.85 -4.65 7.22
N ARG A 84 12.18 -4.22 8.45
CA ARG A 84 13.55 -3.90 8.89
C ARG A 84 14.15 -4.96 9.80
N ILE A 85 13.35 -5.97 10.18
CA ILE A 85 13.81 -7.01 11.11
C ILE A 85 14.95 -7.80 10.46
N SER A 86 16.06 -7.88 11.21
CA SER A 86 17.28 -8.57 10.81
C SER A 86 18.01 -9.07 12.05
N PRO A 87 19.06 -9.90 11.92
CA PRO A 87 19.89 -10.28 13.06
C PRO A 87 20.46 -9.10 13.85
N GLU A 88 20.65 -7.95 13.20
CA GLU A 88 21.18 -6.70 13.77
C GLU A 88 20.09 -5.79 14.33
N PHE A 89 18.81 -6.04 13.97
CA PHE A 89 17.68 -5.22 14.41
C PHE A 89 16.47 -6.08 14.79
N ILE A 90 16.28 -6.30 16.07
CA ILE A 90 15.18 -7.06 16.67
C ILE A 90 14.41 -6.12 17.60
N PRO A 91 13.26 -5.55 17.20
CA PRO A 91 12.51 -4.62 18.03
C PRO A 91 11.86 -5.36 19.22
N SER A 92 12.01 -4.83 20.44
CA SER A 92 11.37 -5.35 21.65
C SER A 92 10.02 -4.67 21.95
N GLU A 93 9.81 -3.47 21.38
CA GLU A 93 8.63 -2.64 21.58
C GLU A 93 8.12 -2.11 20.25
N PRO A 94 6.80 -1.79 20.15
CA PRO A 94 6.24 -1.13 18.97
C PRO A 94 6.93 0.19 18.70
N GLY A 95 6.91 0.62 17.43
CA GLY A 95 7.35 1.96 17.06
C GLY A 95 6.48 3.05 17.69
N GLU A 96 7.01 4.27 17.83
CA GLU A 96 6.23 5.43 18.29
C GLU A 96 5.05 5.75 17.37
N GLN A 97 5.19 5.43 16.09
CA GLN A 97 4.16 5.57 15.08
C GLN A 97 3.99 4.24 14.34
N PRO A 98 2.78 3.99 13.79
CA PRO A 98 2.57 2.82 12.95
C PRO A 98 3.50 2.82 11.72
N THR A 99 3.93 1.64 11.33
CA THR A 99 4.66 1.41 10.08
C THR A 99 3.63 1.16 8.97
N TYR A 100 3.59 2.02 7.98
CA TYR A 100 2.72 1.88 6.81
C TYR A 100 3.54 1.31 5.66
N LEU A 101 3.11 0.20 5.10
CA LEU A 101 3.72 -0.43 3.93
C LEU A 101 2.69 -0.53 2.81
N LEU A 102 3.13 -0.38 1.59
CA LEU A 102 2.40 -0.75 0.40
C LEU A 102 3.13 -1.91 -0.26
N VAL A 103 2.45 -3.05 -0.36
CA VAL A 103 2.92 -4.19 -1.15
C VAL A 103 2.16 -4.16 -2.46
N TYR A 104 2.85 -4.23 -3.56
CA TYR A 104 2.23 -4.13 -4.89
C TYR A 104 2.87 -5.10 -5.87
N ARG A 105 2.13 -5.45 -6.91
CA ARG A 105 2.68 -6.17 -8.07
C ARG A 105 2.73 -5.21 -9.24
N ASP A 106 3.93 -4.98 -9.74
CA ASP A 106 4.17 -4.05 -10.83
C ASP A 106 3.71 -4.58 -12.20
N LEU A 107 3.98 -3.84 -13.28
CA LEU A 107 3.58 -4.22 -14.63
C LEU A 107 4.38 -5.40 -15.21
N ASP A 108 5.52 -5.72 -14.62
CA ASP A 108 6.38 -6.86 -14.97
C ASP A 108 6.07 -8.10 -14.10
N ASP A 109 4.99 -8.04 -13.29
CA ASP A 109 4.56 -9.07 -12.33
C ASP A 109 5.54 -9.33 -11.17
N GLU A 110 6.43 -8.38 -10.89
CA GLU A 110 7.33 -8.43 -9.74
C GLU A 110 6.66 -7.81 -8.50
N VAL A 111 6.84 -8.46 -7.34
CA VAL A 111 6.34 -7.93 -6.06
C VAL A 111 7.30 -6.88 -5.52
N GLY A 112 6.77 -5.70 -5.25
CA GLY A 112 7.50 -4.58 -4.68
C GLY A 112 6.94 -4.12 -3.35
N PHE A 113 7.76 -3.38 -2.59
CA PHE A 113 7.42 -2.82 -1.28
C PHE A 113 7.80 -1.36 -1.22
N ILE A 114 6.89 -0.53 -0.70
CA ILE A 114 7.14 0.88 -0.42
C ILE A 114 6.77 1.18 1.03
N GLU A 115 7.69 1.74 1.81
CA GLU A 115 7.35 2.33 3.11
C GLU A 115 6.67 3.68 2.88
N LEU A 116 5.43 3.80 3.34
CA LEU A 116 4.64 5.02 3.19
C LEU A 116 4.81 5.91 4.42
N ASN A 117 4.92 7.21 4.19
CA ASN A 117 4.69 8.18 5.25
C ASN A 117 3.18 8.33 5.53
N PRO A 118 2.76 8.95 6.64
CA PRO A 118 1.34 9.10 6.97
C PRO A 118 0.51 9.80 5.89
N VAL A 119 1.09 10.74 5.16
CA VAL A 119 0.40 11.47 4.06
C VAL A 119 0.15 10.55 2.88
N SER A 120 1.16 9.79 2.46
CA SER A 120 1.04 8.81 1.37
C SER A 120 0.05 7.69 1.73
N ALA A 121 0.10 7.19 2.97
CA ALA A 121 -0.85 6.19 3.45
C ALA A 121 -2.29 6.73 3.43
N ARG A 122 -2.49 7.98 3.84
CA ARG A 122 -3.80 8.64 3.80
C ARG A 122 -4.29 8.85 2.38
N LEU A 123 -3.40 9.28 1.47
CA LEU A 123 -3.71 9.44 0.04
C LEU A 123 -4.20 8.11 -0.55
N LEU A 124 -3.46 7.03 -0.35
CA LEU A 124 -3.84 5.71 -0.84
C LEU A 124 -5.21 5.28 -0.30
N ALA A 125 -5.46 5.48 0.99
CA ALA A 125 -6.74 5.15 1.62
C ALA A 125 -7.92 5.94 1.03
N LEU A 126 -7.71 7.21 0.68
CA LEU A 126 -8.73 8.04 0.03
C LEU A 126 -9.01 7.57 -1.41
N LEU A 127 -7.97 7.20 -2.15
CA LEU A 127 -8.09 6.74 -3.54
C LEU A 127 -8.69 5.33 -3.66
N GLN A 128 -8.52 4.49 -2.65
CA GLN A 128 -9.12 3.15 -2.58
C GLN A 128 -10.51 3.14 -1.94
N GLY A 129 -10.94 4.26 -1.36
CA GLY A 129 -12.27 4.40 -0.77
C GLY A 129 -13.38 4.50 -1.81
N ASP A 130 -14.63 4.45 -1.35
CA ASP A 130 -15.84 4.50 -2.20
C ASP A 130 -16.11 5.92 -2.79
N GLY A 131 -15.29 6.91 -2.46
CA GLY A 131 -15.41 8.27 -2.98
C GLY A 131 -14.69 8.43 -4.30
N ASP A 132 -15.39 8.87 -5.35
CA ASP A 132 -14.79 9.21 -6.65
C ASP A 132 -14.05 10.56 -6.56
N LEU A 133 -13.00 10.62 -5.72
CA LEU A 133 -12.21 11.83 -5.55
C LEU A 133 -11.17 11.95 -6.66
N THR A 134 -11.08 13.14 -7.27
CA THR A 134 -9.92 13.43 -8.12
C THR A 134 -8.64 13.46 -7.26
N GLY A 135 -7.49 13.26 -7.88
CA GLY A 135 -6.21 13.35 -7.17
C GLY A 135 -6.07 14.68 -6.41
N ARG A 136 -6.50 15.78 -7.01
CA ARG A 136 -6.52 17.11 -6.38
C ARG A 136 -7.44 17.16 -5.16
N GLN A 137 -8.67 16.68 -5.28
CA GLN A 137 -9.63 16.68 -4.16
C GLN A 137 -9.12 15.84 -2.96
N ALA A 138 -8.52 14.69 -3.23
CA ALA A 138 -7.91 13.88 -2.18
C ALA A 138 -6.79 14.62 -1.45
N LEU A 139 -5.93 15.32 -2.19
CA LEU A 139 -4.82 16.10 -1.62
C LEU A 139 -5.28 17.37 -0.91
N GLU A 140 -6.30 18.05 -1.40
CA GLU A 140 -6.93 19.18 -0.71
C GLU A 140 -7.56 18.75 0.63
N GLN A 141 -8.20 17.57 0.64
CA GLN A 141 -8.71 16.98 1.88
C GLN A 141 -7.58 16.70 2.89
N ILE A 142 -6.48 16.10 2.44
CA ILE A 142 -5.31 15.87 3.30
C ILE A 142 -4.72 17.19 3.82
N ALA A 143 -4.59 18.20 2.96
CA ALA A 143 -4.10 19.51 3.36
C ALA A 143 -4.98 20.14 4.46
N ALA A 144 -6.31 19.97 4.35
CA ALA A 144 -7.26 20.43 5.35
C ALA A 144 -7.16 19.62 6.66
N GLU A 145 -7.04 18.28 6.60
CA GLU A 145 -6.83 17.40 7.76
C GLU A 145 -5.55 17.77 8.53
N LEU A 146 -4.48 18.09 7.80
CA LEU A 146 -3.20 18.54 8.37
C LEU A 146 -3.22 20.00 8.84
N GLN A 147 -4.27 20.75 8.53
CA GLN A 147 -4.32 22.21 8.74
C GLN A 147 -3.07 22.91 8.15
N HIS A 148 -2.61 22.43 6.98
CA HIS A 148 -1.38 22.93 6.39
C HIS A 148 -1.56 24.39 5.90
N PRO A 149 -0.66 25.34 6.27
CA PRO A 149 -0.82 26.75 5.94
C PRO A 149 -0.78 27.06 4.44
N ASN A 150 -0.19 26.19 3.64
CA ASN A 150 -0.15 26.29 2.19
C ASN A 150 -0.55 24.95 1.55
N PRO A 151 -1.83 24.75 1.16
CA PRO A 151 -2.31 23.52 0.54
C PRO A 151 -1.57 23.12 -0.73
N GLU A 152 -1.09 24.05 -1.53
CA GLU A 152 -0.36 23.76 -2.78
C GLU A 152 0.91 22.96 -2.53
N VAL A 153 1.58 23.11 -1.39
CA VAL A 153 2.76 22.29 -1.04
C VAL A 153 2.37 20.81 -0.88
N VAL A 154 1.19 20.54 -0.30
CA VAL A 154 0.67 19.16 -0.15
C VAL A 154 0.27 18.60 -1.52
N ILE A 155 -0.36 19.42 -2.37
CA ILE A 155 -0.79 19.03 -3.71
C ILE A 155 0.43 18.71 -4.60
N ASP A 156 1.46 19.57 -4.59
CA ASP A 156 2.67 19.35 -5.38
C ASP A 156 3.45 18.09 -4.92
N GLY A 157 3.57 17.89 -3.60
CA GLY A 157 4.16 16.68 -3.03
C GLY A 157 3.35 15.42 -3.39
N GLY A 158 2.03 15.50 -3.29
CA GLY A 158 1.13 14.40 -3.64
C GLY A 158 1.15 14.08 -5.14
N ARG A 159 1.30 15.06 -6.02
CA ARG A 159 1.49 14.85 -7.46
C ARG A 159 2.73 13.98 -7.72
N GLN A 160 3.84 14.24 -7.03
CA GLN A 160 5.06 13.46 -7.17
C GLN A 160 4.87 12.01 -6.73
N ILE A 161 4.14 11.79 -5.62
CA ILE A 161 3.79 10.46 -5.12
C ILE A 161 2.93 9.71 -6.14
N LEU A 162 1.88 10.35 -6.68
CA LEU A 162 1.01 9.74 -7.69
C LEU A 162 1.78 9.37 -8.96
N GLU A 163 2.72 10.20 -9.38
CA GLU A 163 3.56 9.95 -10.54
C GLU A 163 4.53 8.77 -10.30
N GLU A 164 5.13 8.68 -9.12
CA GLU A 164 5.94 7.53 -8.70
C GLU A 164 5.10 6.26 -8.68
N TRP A 165 3.88 6.31 -8.11
CA TRP A 165 2.98 5.18 -8.09
C TRP A 165 2.54 4.74 -9.49
N ARG A 166 2.40 5.68 -10.43
CA ARG A 166 2.14 5.33 -11.84
C ARG A 166 3.30 4.60 -12.47
N GLN A 167 4.53 5.01 -12.21
CA GLN A 167 5.73 4.34 -12.73
C GLN A 167 5.86 2.89 -12.23
N HIS A 168 5.37 2.63 -11.02
CA HIS A 168 5.35 1.29 -10.41
C HIS A 168 4.08 0.47 -10.74
N GLY A 169 3.17 0.98 -11.57
CA GLY A 169 1.92 0.28 -11.86
C GLY A 169 0.94 0.17 -10.68
N ILE A 170 1.12 1.01 -9.65
CA ILE A 170 0.20 1.13 -8.51
C ILE A 170 -1.03 1.96 -8.91
N VAL A 171 -0.85 2.96 -9.76
CA VAL A 171 -1.92 3.79 -10.34
C VAL A 171 -1.84 3.69 -11.85
N PHE A 172 -2.95 3.38 -12.52
CA PHE A 172 -3.01 3.15 -13.97
C PHE A 172 -3.39 4.39 -14.79
N GLY A 173 -3.55 5.54 -14.19
CA GLY A 173 -4.07 6.74 -14.82
C GLY A 173 -5.35 7.19 -14.15
N THR A 174 -6.23 7.85 -14.88
CA THR A 174 -7.48 8.40 -14.33
C THR A 174 -8.68 7.90 -15.12
N ARG A 175 -9.83 7.84 -14.45
CA ARG A 175 -11.17 7.73 -15.05
C ARG A 175 -11.92 9.06 -14.90
N ASP A 176 -12.89 9.27 -15.78
CA ASP A 176 -13.82 10.41 -15.73
C ASP A 176 -14.81 10.29 -14.57
#